data_7f624f0125bfd1c788b2b4b8c8ca3721
#
_entry.id   7f624f0125bfd1c788b2b4b8c8ca3721
#
_cell.length_a   1.000
_cell.length_b   1.000
_cell.length_c   1.000
_cell.angle_alpha   90.00
_cell.angle_beta   90.00
_cell.angle_gamma   90.00
#
_symmetry.space_group_name_H-M   'P 1'
#
loop_
_entity.id
_entity.type
_entity.pdbx_description
1 polymer ?
#
loop_
_entity_poly.entity_id
_entity_poly.type
_entity_poly.pdbx_seq_one_letter_code
_entity_poly.pdbx_strand_id
1 'polypeptide(L)'
;LSHIEEDKVWETFEMRWRGLKNLRNLIGDEDLDLQVNGSWDLITNDEQIISRETIERLDYLNYQAEKITQIKGVYSIDDQIETKFGFKNVNTSFHNKLEGQIDTGKMIRKLHKVVTEKNIHCLFGIEALKIEDLESSCIINTSIGEVKANKIAICTNGFAKQFIPDEDVQP
;
A
#
# COMPACT_ATOMS: atom_id res chain seq x y z
N LEU A 1 9.18 10.11 15.74
CA LEU A 1 8.31 9.00 15.34
C LEU A 1 7.64 8.48 16.59
N SER A 2 6.33 8.69 16.71
CA SER A 2 5.51 8.17 17.80
C SER A 2 5.67 6.66 17.89
N HIS A 3 5.72 6.13 19.10
CA HIS A 3 5.82 4.71 19.39
C HIS A 3 4.61 3.95 18.82
N ILE A 4 4.71 3.54 17.56
CA ILE A 4 3.79 2.52 17.05
C ILE A 4 4.21 1.24 17.76
N GLU A 5 3.27 0.62 18.46
CA GLU A 5 3.50 -0.68 19.08
C GLU A 5 3.96 -1.67 18.00
N GLU A 6 5.03 -2.39 18.26
CA GLU A 6 5.67 -3.26 17.27
C GLU A 6 4.69 -4.29 16.70
N ASP A 7 3.76 -4.78 17.50
CA ASP A 7 2.71 -5.71 17.06
C ASP A 7 1.84 -5.10 15.95
N LYS A 8 1.49 -3.83 16.04
CA LYS A 8 0.72 -3.12 15.00
C LYS A 8 1.49 -2.98 13.69
N VAL A 9 2.82 -2.86 13.75
CA VAL A 9 3.66 -2.85 12.54
C VAL A 9 3.53 -4.18 11.82
N TRP A 10 3.64 -5.30 12.53
CA TRP A 10 3.55 -6.62 11.94
C TRP A 10 2.14 -7.00 11.49
N GLU A 11 1.10 -6.58 12.20
CA GLU A 11 -0.29 -6.68 11.72
C GLU A 11 -0.49 -5.92 10.41
N THR A 12 0.05 -4.71 10.31
CA THR A 12 -0.02 -3.91 9.08
C THR A 12 0.74 -4.57 7.94
N PHE A 13 1.92 -5.11 8.21
CA PHE A 13 2.70 -5.87 7.24
C PHE A 13 1.92 -7.09 6.72
N GLU A 14 1.30 -7.86 7.61
CA GLU A 14 0.47 -9.01 7.25
C GLU A 14 -0.73 -8.59 6.39
N MET A 15 -1.43 -7.52 6.77
CA MET A 15 -2.56 -7.01 5.98
C MET A 15 -2.13 -6.60 4.57
N ARG A 16 -1.01 -5.90 4.43
CA ARG A 16 -0.44 -5.51 3.13
C ARG A 16 -0.06 -6.72 2.30
N TRP A 17 0.60 -7.71 2.91
CA TRP A 17 0.97 -8.96 2.24
C TRP A 17 -0.26 -9.72 1.73
N ARG A 18 -1.31 -9.85 2.55
CA ARG A 18 -2.60 -10.44 2.13
C ARG A 18 -3.25 -9.63 1.02
N GLY A 19 -3.24 -8.31 1.13
CA GLY A 19 -3.77 -7.41 0.11
C GLY A 19 -3.09 -7.60 -1.23
N LEU A 20 -1.75 -7.68 -1.25
CA LEU A 20 -0.99 -7.97 -2.47
C LEU A 20 -1.37 -9.32 -3.08
N LYS A 21 -1.44 -10.39 -2.26
CA LYS A 21 -1.86 -11.71 -2.76
C LYS A 21 -3.29 -11.69 -3.33
N ASN A 22 -4.20 -11.00 -2.67
CA ASN A 22 -5.58 -10.86 -3.15
C ASN A 22 -5.65 -10.09 -4.48
N LEU A 23 -4.87 -9.03 -4.63
CA LEU A 23 -4.79 -8.26 -5.88
C LEU A 23 -4.26 -9.12 -7.02
N ARG A 24 -3.17 -9.87 -6.79
CA ARG A 24 -2.59 -10.79 -7.77
C ARG A 24 -3.57 -11.90 -8.17
N ASN A 25 -4.30 -12.47 -7.21
CA ASN A 25 -5.32 -13.48 -7.47
C ASN A 25 -6.52 -12.92 -8.25
N LEU A 26 -6.90 -11.67 -8.00
CA LEU A 26 -8.04 -11.03 -8.66
C LEU A 26 -7.72 -10.61 -10.10
N ILE A 27 -6.53 -10.09 -10.33
CA ILE A 27 -6.14 -9.47 -11.60
C ILE A 27 -5.27 -10.41 -12.43
N GLY A 28 -4.30 -11.07 -11.80
CA GLY A 28 -3.24 -11.85 -12.44
C GLY A 28 -1.96 -11.03 -12.64
N ASP A 29 -0.83 -11.69 -12.48
CA ASP A 29 0.49 -11.05 -12.56
C ASP A 29 0.78 -10.47 -13.95
N GLU A 30 0.33 -11.13 -15.00
CA GLU A 30 0.48 -10.68 -16.39
C GLU A 30 -0.33 -9.40 -16.67
N ASP A 31 -1.59 -9.36 -16.22
CA ASP A 31 -2.46 -8.19 -16.37
C ASP A 31 -2.00 -7.00 -15.49
N LEU A 32 -1.26 -7.26 -14.42
CA LEU A 32 -0.59 -6.24 -13.59
C LEU A 32 0.71 -5.75 -14.20
N ASP A 33 1.29 -6.49 -15.14
CA ASP A 33 2.69 -6.32 -15.57
C ASP A 33 3.64 -6.34 -14.37
N LEU A 34 3.39 -7.30 -13.46
CA LEU A 34 4.11 -7.39 -12.20
C LEU A 34 5.55 -7.85 -12.43
N GLN A 35 6.50 -7.04 -11.96
CA GLN A 35 7.92 -7.35 -11.94
C GLN A 35 8.41 -7.34 -10.50
N VAL A 36 8.70 -8.51 -9.94
CA VAL A 36 9.21 -8.65 -8.56
C VAL A 36 10.72 -8.48 -8.59
N ASN A 37 11.18 -7.25 -8.69
CA ASN A 37 12.59 -6.89 -8.77
C ASN A 37 13.21 -6.56 -7.40
N GLY A 38 12.39 -6.48 -6.35
CA GLY A 38 12.76 -5.96 -5.04
C GLY A 38 12.78 -4.42 -5.01
N SER A 39 13.06 -3.91 -3.82
CA SER A 39 13.32 -2.49 -3.58
C SER A 39 14.58 -2.32 -2.76
N TRP A 40 15.17 -1.13 -2.80
CA TRP A 40 16.34 -0.74 -1.99
C TRP A 40 16.05 0.55 -1.26
N ASP A 41 16.06 0.49 0.06
CA ASP A 41 16.07 1.65 0.91
C ASP A 41 17.50 2.14 1.05
N LEU A 42 17.79 3.33 0.53
CA LEU A 42 19.13 3.89 0.51
C LEU A 42 19.39 4.66 1.81
N ILE A 43 20.46 4.30 2.50
CA ILE A 43 20.89 4.98 3.73
C ILE A 43 22.07 5.88 3.41
N THR A 44 21.87 7.16 3.55
CA THR A 44 22.92 8.15 3.32
C THR A 44 23.95 8.20 4.45
N ASN A 45 25.10 8.83 4.21
CA ASN A 45 26.15 8.95 5.22
C ASN A 45 25.68 9.71 6.49
N ASP A 46 24.65 10.53 6.40
CA ASP A 46 24.09 11.29 7.51
C ASP A 46 23.16 10.44 8.40
N GLU A 47 22.75 9.25 7.94
CA GLU A 47 21.79 8.36 8.60
C GLU A 47 22.44 7.11 9.23
N GLN A 48 23.71 7.18 9.60
CA GLN A 48 24.50 6.05 10.10
C GLN A 48 23.90 5.35 11.34
N ILE A 49 23.18 6.08 12.19
CA ILE A 49 22.56 5.52 13.41
C ILE A 49 21.45 4.55 13.00
N ILE A 50 20.57 4.97 12.09
CA ILE A 50 19.45 4.16 11.58
C ILE A 50 19.99 2.89 10.92
N SER A 51 21.04 3.02 10.13
CA SER A 51 21.72 1.88 9.48
C SER A 51 22.16 0.83 10.49
N ARG A 52 22.85 1.23 11.56
CA ARG A 52 23.39 0.31 12.57
C ARG A 52 22.27 -0.43 13.32
N GLU A 53 21.26 0.28 13.79
CA GLU A 53 20.12 -0.31 14.49
C GLU A 53 19.36 -1.32 13.60
N THR A 54 19.21 -1.01 12.33
CA THR A 54 18.52 -1.92 11.38
C THR A 54 19.36 -3.16 11.09
N ILE A 55 20.67 -3.00 10.94
CA ILE A 55 21.60 -4.14 10.76
C ILE A 55 21.53 -5.10 11.95
N GLU A 56 21.57 -4.57 13.18
CA GLU A 56 21.50 -5.37 14.41
C GLU A 56 20.18 -6.15 14.53
N ARG A 57 19.11 -5.65 13.94
CA ARG A 57 17.78 -6.27 13.96
C ARG A 57 17.47 -7.13 12.74
N LEU A 58 18.37 -7.25 11.77
CA LEU A 58 18.09 -7.88 10.48
C LEU A 58 17.57 -9.32 10.62
N ASP A 59 18.18 -10.11 11.50
CA ASP A 59 17.75 -11.49 11.74
C ASP A 59 16.34 -11.56 12.32
N TYR A 60 16.02 -10.66 13.24
CA TYR A 60 14.70 -10.54 13.82
C TYR A 60 13.66 -10.12 12.78
N LEU A 61 13.95 -9.12 11.95
CA LEU A 61 13.07 -8.68 10.88
C LEU A 61 12.78 -9.81 9.88
N ASN A 62 13.82 -10.55 9.50
CA ASN A 62 13.68 -11.71 8.62
C ASN A 62 12.86 -12.84 9.27
N TYR A 63 13.06 -13.11 10.55
CA TYR A 63 12.25 -14.09 11.29
C TYR A 63 10.76 -13.74 11.29
N GLN A 64 10.41 -12.49 11.59
CA GLN A 64 9.02 -12.03 11.61
C GLN A 64 8.40 -12.04 10.19
N ALA A 65 9.15 -11.58 9.19
CA ALA A 65 8.69 -11.61 7.81
C ALA A 65 8.46 -13.05 7.31
N GLU A 66 9.35 -13.99 7.65
CA GLU A 66 9.19 -15.41 7.31
C GLU A 66 7.93 -16.03 7.93
N LYS A 67 7.61 -15.71 9.18
CA LYS A 67 6.37 -16.18 9.82
C LYS A 67 5.12 -15.81 9.04
N ILE A 68 5.09 -14.60 8.48
CA ILE A 68 3.93 -14.06 7.76
C ILE A 68 3.91 -14.52 6.32
N THR A 69 5.06 -14.44 5.64
CA THR A 69 5.15 -14.66 4.19
C THR A 69 5.50 -16.08 3.80
N GLN A 70 6.09 -16.84 4.72
CA GLN A 70 6.73 -18.15 4.51
C GLN A 70 7.94 -18.08 3.55
N ILE A 71 8.54 -16.92 3.39
CA ILE A 71 9.68 -16.66 2.53
C ILE A 71 10.89 -16.31 3.40
N LYS A 72 11.99 -17.07 3.27
CA LYS A 72 13.22 -16.84 4.02
C LYS A 72 14.04 -15.70 3.44
N GLY A 73 14.73 -14.95 4.32
CA GLY A 73 15.68 -13.92 3.93
C GLY A 73 14.99 -12.85 3.06
N VAL A 74 13.92 -12.26 3.57
CA VAL A 74 13.15 -11.20 2.90
C VAL A 74 14.00 -9.94 2.76
N TYR A 75 14.74 -9.62 3.82
CA TYR A 75 15.59 -8.45 3.90
C TYR A 75 17.05 -8.83 3.85
N SER A 76 17.85 -8.06 3.14
CA SER A 76 19.31 -8.21 3.09
C SER A 76 19.97 -6.84 2.99
N ILE A 77 21.25 -6.79 3.35
CA ILE A 77 22.07 -5.59 3.19
C ILE A 77 22.76 -5.68 1.83
N ASP A 78 22.86 -4.55 1.14
CA ASP A 78 23.62 -4.41 -0.08
C ASP A 78 24.53 -3.17 0.01
N ASP A 79 25.82 -3.41 0.13
CA ASP A 79 26.85 -2.36 0.23
C ASP A 79 27.42 -1.96 -1.14
N GLN A 80 26.91 -2.55 -2.22
CA GLN A 80 27.41 -2.31 -3.58
C GLN A 80 26.53 -1.35 -4.40
N ILE A 81 25.70 -0.58 -3.75
CA ILE A 81 24.73 0.32 -4.39
C ILE A 81 25.41 1.36 -5.28
N GLU A 82 26.53 1.94 -4.82
CA GLU A 82 27.29 2.90 -5.61
C GLU A 82 27.78 2.28 -6.93
N THR A 83 28.28 1.05 -6.87
CA THR A 83 28.78 0.34 -8.05
C THR A 83 27.65 -0.13 -8.96
N LYS A 84 26.53 -0.60 -8.39
CA LYS A 84 25.41 -1.16 -9.15
C LYS A 84 24.57 -0.09 -9.85
N PHE A 85 24.30 1.01 -9.15
CA PHE A 85 23.33 2.01 -9.61
C PHE A 85 23.91 3.42 -9.79
N GLY A 86 25.18 3.63 -9.45
CA GLY A 86 25.86 4.91 -9.60
C GLY A 86 25.43 5.99 -8.61
N PHE A 87 24.72 5.64 -7.54
CA PHE A 87 24.39 6.58 -6.49
C PHE A 87 25.64 6.94 -5.68
N LYS A 88 25.79 8.22 -5.33
CA LYS A 88 26.87 8.73 -4.50
C LYS A 88 26.36 9.06 -3.10
N ASN A 89 27.25 9.03 -2.13
CA ASN A 89 26.94 9.37 -0.74
C ASN A 89 25.95 8.40 -0.05
N VAL A 90 25.92 7.16 -0.52
CA VAL A 90 25.13 6.08 0.09
C VAL A 90 26.06 5.16 0.84
N ASN A 91 25.84 5.02 2.14
CA ASN A 91 26.70 4.19 3.01
C ASN A 91 26.33 2.70 2.88
N THR A 92 25.05 2.40 2.90
CA THR A 92 24.51 1.05 2.78
C THR A 92 23.09 1.10 2.24
N SER A 93 22.53 -0.05 1.92
CA SER A 93 21.13 -0.15 1.55
C SER A 93 20.50 -1.42 2.09
N PHE A 94 19.19 -1.36 2.31
CA PHE A 94 18.38 -2.53 2.65
C PHE A 94 17.57 -2.94 1.44
N HIS A 95 17.80 -4.16 1.01
CA HIS A 95 17.03 -4.78 -0.07
C HIS A 95 15.86 -5.56 0.49
N ASN A 96 14.67 -5.29 -0.01
CA ASN A 96 13.44 -6.04 0.27
C ASN A 96 13.01 -6.79 -0.99
N LYS A 97 13.17 -8.09 -1.00
CA LYS A 97 12.88 -8.92 -2.18
C LYS A 97 11.40 -9.19 -2.45
N LEU A 98 10.51 -8.81 -1.54
CA LEU A 98 9.05 -9.00 -1.71
C LEU A 98 8.43 -7.91 -2.57
N GLU A 99 9.10 -6.80 -2.71
CA GLU A 99 8.60 -5.65 -3.43
C GLU A 99 8.86 -5.76 -4.94
N GLY A 100 8.11 -4.97 -5.66
CA GLY A 100 8.18 -4.94 -7.12
C GLY A 100 7.39 -3.76 -7.67
N GLN A 101 7.26 -3.74 -8.98
CA GLN A 101 6.53 -2.70 -9.69
C GLN A 101 5.38 -3.30 -10.50
N ILE A 102 4.36 -2.48 -10.74
CA ILE A 102 3.21 -2.81 -11.58
C ILE A 102 2.92 -1.67 -12.54
N ASP A 103 2.26 -1.98 -13.64
CA ASP A 103 1.63 -0.96 -14.48
C ASP A 103 0.25 -0.60 -13.90
N THR A 104 0.18 0.58 -13.25
CA THR A 104 -1.07 1.05 -12.62
C THR A 104 -2.18 1.28 -13.65
N GLY A 105 -1.84 1.66 -14.88
CA GLY A 105 -2.81 1.82 -15.96
C GLY A 105 -3.43 0.49 -16.39
N LYS A 106 -2.62 -0.56 -16.52
CA LYS A 106 -3.12 -1.92 -16.78
C LYS A 106 -3.99 -2.41 -15.63
N MET A 107 -3.54 -2.22 -14.39
CA MET A 107 -4.32 -2.58 -13.19
C MET A 107 -5.71 -1.93 -13.19
N ILE A 108 -5.79 -0.61 -13.40
CA ILE A 108 -7.07 0.11 -13.40
C ILE A 108 -7.98 -0.36 -14.53
N ARG A 109 -7.45 -0.56 -15.74
CA ARG A 109 -8.25 -1.10 -16.86
C ARG A 109 -8.82 -2.47 -16.54
N LYS A 110 -8.02 -3.34 -15.92
CA LYS A 110 -8.47 -4.68 -15.53
C LYS A 110 -9.51 -4.64 -14.41
N LEU A 111 -9.31 -3.79 -13.41
CA LEU A 111 -10.30 -3.59 -12.33
C LEU A 111 -11.63 -3.10 -12.89
N HIS A 112 -11.63 -2.16 -13.84
CA HIS A 112 -12.84 -1.72 -14.55
C HIS A 112 -13.56 -2.88 -15.23
N LYS A 113 -12.81 -3.75 -15.92
CA LYS A 113 -13.39 -4.93 -16.55
C LYS A 113 -14.05 -5.84 -15.52
N VAL A 114 -13.34 -6.16 -14.43
CA VAL A 114 -13.88 -6.99 -13.33
C VAL A 114 -15.16 -6.39 -12.73
N VAL A 115 -15.18 -5.08 -12.50
CA VAL A 115 -16.36 -4.38 -11.96
C VAL A 115 -17.54 -4.45 -12.91
N THR A 116 -17.29 -4.24 -14.21
CA THR A 116 -18.33 -4.33 -15.26
C THR A 116 -18.89 -5.75 -15.37
N GLU A 117 -18.04 -6.78 -15.37
CA GLU A 117 -18.45 -8.18 -15.41
C GLU A 117 -19.28 -8.60 -14.19
N LYS A 118 -19.12 -7.89 -13.07
CA LYS A 118 -19.93 -8.09 -11.86
C LYS A 118 -21.21 -7.25 -11.82
N ASN A 119 -21.55 -6.57 -12.91
CA ASN A 119 -22.69 -5.66 -13.02
C ASN A 119 -22.70 -4.54 -11.96
N ILE A 120 -21.52 -4.08 -11.56
CA ILE A 120 -21.38 -2.92 -10.67
C ILE A 120 -21.34 -1.66 -11.53
N HIS A 121 -22.25 -0.73 -11.25
CA HIS A 121 -22.31 0.54 -11.99
C HIS A 121 -21.20 1.48 -11.54
N CYS A 122 -20.39 1.95 -12.48
CA CYS A 122 -19.39 3.00 -12.28
C CYS A 122 -19.91 4.30 -12.88
N LEU A 123 -19.98 5.34 -12.08
CA LEU A 123 -20.37 6.68 -12.51
C LEU A 123 -19.12 7.57 -12.47
N PHE A 124 -18.73 8.08 -13.64
CA PHE A 124 -17.56 8.95 -13.79
C PHE A 124 -17.96 10.40 -13.98
N GLY A 125 -17.09 11.32 -13.57
CA GLY A 125 -17.35 12.75 -13.68
C GLY A 125 -18.43 13.26 -12.74
N ILE A 126 -18.78 12.49 -11.71
CA ILE A 126 -19.75 12.84 -10.69
C ILE A 126 -19.01 13.08 -9.38
N GLU A 127 -19.19 14.27 -8.82
CA GLU A 127 -18.60 14.65 -7.55
C GLU A 127 -19.56 14.30 -6.40
N ALA A 128 -19.06 13.64 -5.37
CA ALA A 128 -19.76 13.50 -4.10
C ALA A 128 -19.51 14.77 -3.27
N LEU A 129 -20.58 15.47 -2.92
CA LEU A 129 -20.51 16.76 -2.24
C LEU A 129 -20.66 16.63 -0.73
N LYS A 130 -21.58 15.76 -0.29
CA LYS A 130 -21.91 15.55 1.12
C LYS A 130 -22.40 14.12 1.33
N ILE A 131 -22.10 13.58 2.49
CA ILE A 131 -22.65 12.31 2.97
C ILE A 131 -23.48 12.60 4.22
N GLU A 132 -24.68 12.06 4.26
CA GLU A 132 -25.57 12.11 5.42
C GLU A 132 -25.81 10.67 5.89
N ASP A 133 -25.41 10.38 7.13
CA ASP A 133 -25.66 9.10 7.78
C ASP A 133 -26.99 9.16 8.52
N LEU A 134 -27.88 8.24 8.19
CA LEU A 134 -29.17 8.08 8.82
C LEU A 134 -29.16 6.74 9.60
N GLU A 135 -30.06 6.56 10.54
CA GLU A 135 -30.10 5.35 11.39
C GLU A 135 -30.07 4.02 10.61
N SER A 136 -30.65 3.97 9.41
CA SER A 136 -30.78 2.72 8.63
C SER A 136 -30.29 2.83 7.18
N SER A 137 -29.83 4.00 6.76
CA SER A 137 -29.38 4.24 5.39
C SER A 137 -28.49 5.47 5.32
N CYS A 138 -27.81 5.67 4.21
CA CYS A 138 -27.01 6.85 3.95
C CYS A 138 -27.49 7.56 2.68
N ILE A 139 -27.35 8.87 2.63
CA ILE A 139 -27.61 9.70 1.45
C ILE A 139 -26.29 10.33 1.00
N ILE A 140 -25.97 10.20 -0.28
CA ILE A 140 -24.85 10.87 -0.92
C ILE A 140 -25.42 11.96 -1.80
N ASN A 141 -25.18 13.23 -1.47
CA ASN A 141 -25.47 14.37 -2.33
C ASN A 141 -24.35 14.48 -3.37
N THR A 142 -24.71 14.43 -4.63
CA THR A 142 -23.76 14.49 -5.75
C THR A 142 -24.03 15.71 -6.63
N SER A 143 -23.08 15.99 -7.54
CA SER A 143 -23.23 17.08 -8.54
C SER A 143 -24.40 16.91 -9.50
N ILE A 144 -25.05 15.74 -9.54
CA ILE A 144 -26.18 15.44 -10.44
C ILE A 144 -27.46 15.01 -9.70
N GLY A 145 -27.46 14.94 -8.37
CA GLY A 145 -28.60 14.55 -7.55
C GLY A 145 -28.20 13.65 -6.39
N GLU A 146 -29.16 13.06 -5.73
CA GLU A 146 -29.00 12.26 -4.53
C GLU A 146 -28.96 10.77 -4.86
N VAL A 147 -28.07 10.06 -4.15
CA VAL A 147 -27.99 8.60 -4.18
C VAL A 147 -28.23 8.07 -2.77
N LYS A 148 -29.20 7.18 -2.61
CA LYS A 148 -29.47 6.50 -1.35
C LYS A 148 -28.87 5.11 -1.33
N ALA A 149 -28.19 4.75 -0.23
CA ALA A 149 -27.58 3.45 -0.03
C ALA A 149 -27.76 2.96 1.41
N ASN A 150 -27.73 1.64 1.61
CA ASN A 150 -27.77 1.08 2.96
C ASN A 150 -26.42 1.23 3.68
N LYS A 151 -25.31 1.23 2.92
CA LYS A 151 -23.93 1.38 3.41
C LYS A 151 -23.10 2.14 2.38
N ILE A 152 -22.13 2.88 2.86
CA ILE A 152 -21.16 3.59 2.03
C ILE A 152 -19.76 3.16 2.46
N ALA A 153 -18.87 2.95 1.48
CA ALA A 153 -17.43 2.85 1.68
C ALA A 153 -16.76 4.10 1.09
N ILE A 154 -16.06 4.87 1.91
CA ILE A 154 -15.32 6.06 1.49
C ILE A 154 -13.89 5.61 1.16
N CYS A 155 -13.55 5.53 -0.14
CA CYS A 155 -12.26 5.06 -0.63
C CYS A 155 -11.50 6.18 -1.35
N THR A 156 -11.51 7.39 -0.79
CA THR A 156 -10.96 8.61 -1.39
C THR A 156 -9.57 8.98 -0.86
N ASN A 157 -8.87 8.01 -0.23
CA ASN A 157 -7.55 8.22 0.38
C ASN A 157 -7.55 9.45 1.31
N GLY A 158 -6.55 10.32 1.28
CA GLY A 158 -6.46 11.52 2.10
C GLY A 158 -7.62 12.51 1.94
N PHE A 159 -8.35 12.45 0.82
CA PHE A 159 -9.57 13.25 0.62
C PHE A 159 -10.77 12.76 1.45
N ALA A 160 -10.67 11.63 2.14
CA ALA A 160 -11.73 11.14 3.03
C ALA A 160 -12.07 12.14 4.13
N LYS A 161 -11.11 12.97 4.56
CA LYS A 161 -11.31 14.03 5.56
C LYS A 161 -12.42 15.03 5.20
N GLN A 162 -12.72 15.20 3.92
CA GLN A 162 -13.84 16.03 3.47
C GLN A 162 -15.19 15.50 4.00
N PHE A 163 -15.32 14.19 4.16
CA PHE A 163 -16.56 13.52 4.56
C PHE A 163 -16.57 13.09 6.03
N ILE A 164 -15.37 12.89 6.60
CA ILE A 164 -15.15 12.44 7.98
C ILE A 164 -14.12 13.35 8.67
N PRO A 165 -14.44 14.63 8.92
CA PRO A 165 -13.48 15.64 9.40
C PRO A 165 -12.90 15.33 10.78
N ASP A 166 -13.61 14.56 11.60
CA ASP A 166 -13.21 14.20 12.96
C ASP A 166 -12.18 13.06 13.02
N GLU A 167 -11.95 12.38 11.89
CA GLU A 167 -10.95 11.32 11.81
C GLU A 167 -9.58 11.88 11.42
N ASP A 168 -8.53 11.35 12.06
CA ASP A 168 -7.14 11.74 11.73
C ASP A 168 -6.65 11.02 10.46
N VAL A 169 -7.22 11.42 9.33
CA VAL A 169 -6.82 10.94 8.00
C VAL A 169 -5.83 11.94 7.42
N GLN A 170 -4.62 11.49 7.17
CA GLN A 170 -3.59 12.27 6.48
C GLN A 170 -3.40 11.76 5.05
N PRO A 171 -3.21 12.67 4.08
CA PRO A 171 -2.94 12.31 2.70
C PRO A 171 -1.56 11.68 2.52
#